data_b919ecb3fb3db11e37ec7ee559bb4111
#
_entry.id   b919ecb3fb3db11e37ec7ee559bb4111
#
_cell.length_a   1.000
_cell.length_b   1.000
_cell.length_c   1.000
_cell.angle_alpha   90.00
_cell.angle_beta   90.00
_cell.angle_gamma   90.00
#
_symmetry.space_group_name_H-M   'P 1'
#
loop_
_entity.id
_entity.type
_entity.pdbx_description
1 polymer ?
#
loop_
_entity_poly.entity_id
_entity_poly.type
_entity_poly.pdbx_seq_one_letter_code
_entity_poly.pdbx_strand_id
1 'polypeptide(L)'
;MSQTCTITSCNRLARALCHCCQKNVCIIHLNEHNDVLMNQLYPLIDNINIIDNRLQTINIKQIANDYREKLEQWRLDSHKKIDEFVKVKCQELDQLIVDKIDEQKEEIHQLQSKMTELVHEQQVTHQDIYELISIGEHLEQEINSIEQKYVQIFTRPLILDHNLISIKGNNEEEYDLSILSPVYKIINRPGGSYGALASNDRNLLIHQAPNLCLVDQDLDIFKRVLWCHGRIYDMCWSETLDRFIILDEKNLFFVDANTLSIEKVQTIEKRKWLSCTCSDEFLFLSTNEWGSSITKINFTSLKKLDKQWQSPTICRKDEYIDIITSNKRKLAILIRNNTNKTIRLELRSSDTLDCIWSILLDVPWNANKPFHCCPFINEDWLIANHETGCLLHITKTGRIKSIVPYNTIPYCVTMFGTNTLAVSTKDGIHFHNVNYKKTYTIFVL
;
A
#
# COMPACT_ATOMS: atom_id res chain seq x y z
N MET A 1 -66.21 -1.10 -27.11
CA MET A 1 -65.97 -2.39 -27.78
C MET A 1 -65.27 -3.29 -26.78
N SER A 2 -65.88 -4.45 -26.46
CA SER A 2 -65.27 -5.43 -25.54
C SER A 2 -64.14 -6.16 -26.28
N GLN A 3 -62.90 -6.00 -25.82
CA GLN A 3 -61.78 -6.68 -26.39
C GLN A 3 -61.76 -8.19 -26.00
N THR A 4 -61.40 -9.05 -26.92
CA THR A 4 -61.18 -10.47 -26.65
C THR A 4 -59.82 -10.71 -25.96
N CYS A 5 -59.67 -11.79 -25.22
CA CYS A 5 -58.43 -12.21 -24.61
C CYS A 5 -57.30 -12.34 -25.66
N THR A 6 -56.16 -11.76 -25.38
CA THR A 6 -55.03 -11.71 -26.33
C THR A 6 -54.19 -13.02 -26.35
N ILE A 7 -54.57 -14.00 -25.54
CA ILE A 7 -53.91 -15.32 -25.56
C ILE A 7 -54.44 -16.13 -26.78
N THR A 8 -53.54 -16.66 -27.56
CA THR A 8 -53.82 -17.44 -28.77
C THR A 8 -54.76 -18.59 -28.44
N SER A 9 -55.83 -18.76 -29.23
CA SER A 9 -56.89 -19.75 -29.04
C SER A 9 -57.92 -19.50 -27.93
N CYS A 10 -57.93 -18.30 -27.31
CA CYS A 10 -58.95 -17.97 -26.31
C CYS A 10 -60.05 -17.05 -26.90
N ASN A 11 -61.27 -17.51 -26.96
CA ASN A 11 -62.41 -16.71 -27.45
C ASN A 11 -63.20 -15.97 -26.36
N ARG A 12 -62.65 -15.90 -25.14
CA ARG A 12 -63.30 -15.24 -23.99
C ARG A 12 -63.05 -13.73 -24.02
N LEU A 13 -63.99 -12.96 -23.45
CA LEU A 13 -63.76 -11.54 -23.26
C LEU A 13 -62.64 -11.28 -22.28
N ALA A 14 -61.77 -10.32 -22.60
CA ALA A 14 -60.77 -9.80 -21.68
C ALA A 14 -61.48 -9.08 -20.52
N ARG A 15 -61.01 -9.33 -19.28
CA ARG A 15 -61.58 -8.75 -18.06
C ARG A 15 -60.58 -7.85 -17.34
N ALA A 16 -59.27 -8.02 -17.60
CA ALA A 16 -58.22 -7.26 -16.96
C ALA A 16 -56.98 -7.13 -17.85
N LEU A 17 -56.22 -6.07 -17.64
CA LEU A 17 -54.85 -5.93 -18.13
C LEU A 17 -53.90 -6.65 -17.14
N CYS A 18 -53.21 -7.67 -17.62
CA CYS A 18 -52.18 -8.32 -16.82
C CYS A 18 -50.95 -7.43 -16.74
N HIS A 19 -50.57 -6.99 -15.55
CA HIS A 19 -49.43 -6.08 -15.36
C HIS A 19 -48.07 -6.79 -15.60
N CYS A 20 -47.98 -8.11 -15.46
CA CYS A 20 -46.70 -8.83 -15.70
C CYS A 20 -46.37 -8.99 -17.19
N CYS A 21 -47.38 -9.22 -18.06
CA CYS A 21 -47.17 -9.39 -19.50
C CYS A 21 -47.75 -8.25 -20.36
N GLN A 22 -48.39 -7.23 -19.75
CA GLN A 22 -49.01 -6.09 -20.40
C GLN A 22 -50.07 -6.47 -21.46
N LYS A 23 -50.77 -7.59 -21.26
CA LYS A 23 -51.77 -8.13 -22.17
C LYS A 23 -53.16 -8.07 -21.53
N ASN A 24 -54.18 -7.81 -22.36
CA ASN A 24 -55.58 -7.91 -21.95
C ASN A 24 -55.99 -9.39 -21.92
N VAL A 25 -56.32 -9.93 -20.76
CA VAL A 25 -56.59 -11.35 -20.56
C VAL A 25 -57.95 -11.58 -19.90
N CYS A 26 -58.51 -12.77 -20.15
CA CYS A 26 -59.69 -13.20 -19.41
C CYS A 26 -59.31 -13.67 -18.00
N ILE A 27 -60.26 -13.84 -17.12
CA ILE A 27 -60.02 -14.16 -15.70
C ILE A 27 -59.23 -15.49 -15.53
N ILE A 28 -59.45 -16.44 -16.42
CA ILE A 28 -58.73 -17.74 -16.34
C ILE A 28 -57.25 -17.54 -16.61
N HIS A 29 -56.88 -16.89 -17.71
CA HIS A 29 -55.48 -16.66 -18.02
C HIS A 29 -54.80 -15.65 -17.06
N LEU A 30 -55.61 -14.78 -16.41
CA LEU A 30 -55.08 -13.95 -15.31
C LEU A 30 -54.68 -14.81 -14.11
N ASN A 31 -55.54 -15.77 -13.73
CA ASN A 31 -55.27 -16.68 -12.65
C ASN A 31 -54.06 -17.59 -13.00
N GLU A 32 -54.00 -18.16 -14.21
CA GLU A 32 -52.86 -18.94 -14.67
C GLU A 32 -51.54 -18.18 -14.58
N HIS A 33 -51.53 -16.90 -14.96
CA HIS A 33 -50.35 -16.03 -14.79
C HIS A 33 -50.01 -15.83 -13.31
N ASN A 34 -51.00 -15.63 -12.46
CA ASN A 34 -50.82 -15.48 -11.03
C ASN A 34 -50.25 -16.77 -10.41
N ASP A 35 -50.79 -17.93 -10.82
CA ASP A 35 -50.30 -19.25 -10.34
C ASP A 35 -48.85 -19.48 -10.73
N VAL A 36 -48.43 -19.09 -11.94
CA VAL A 36 -47.02 -19.17 -12.37
C VAL A 36 -46.13 -18.29 -11.48
N LEU A 37 -46.56 -17.09 -11.16
CA LEU A 37 -45.82 -16.17 -10.28
C LEU A 37 -45.74 -16.71 -8.84
N MET A 38 -46.87 -17.23 -8.32
CA MET A 38 -46.92 -17.86 -7.00
C MET A 38 -45.99 -19.10 -6.90
N ASN A 39 -45.98 -19.91 -7.94
CA ASN A 39 -45.06 -21.08 -8.00
C ASN A 39 -43.56 -20.68 -8.04
N GLN A 40 -43.22 -19.49 -8.51
CA GLN A 40 -41.87 -18.93 -8.42
C GLN A 40 -41.58 -18.33 -7.04
N LEU A 41 -42.61 -17.77 -6.39
CA LEU A 41 -42.48 -17.10 -5.09
C LEU A 41 -42.29 -18.12 -3.94
N TYR A 42 -42.98 -19.24 -3.93
CA TYR A 42 -42.91 -20.24 -2.86
C TYR A 42 -41.47 -20.73 -2.59
N PRO A 43 -40.66 -21.10 -3.60
CA PRO A 43 -39.27 -21.51 -3.34
C PRO A 43 -38.43 -20.40 -2.76
N LEU A 44 -38.71 -19.12 -3.06
CA LEU A 44 -38.00 -17.98 -2.46
C LEU A 44 -38.34 -17.81 -0.99
N ILE A 45 -39.62 -18.00 -0.61
CA ILE A 45 -40.06 -18.00 0.79
C ILE A 45 -39.34 -19.10 1.57
N ASP A 46 -39.31 -20.32 1.01
CA ASP A 46 -38.64 -21.45 1.65
C ASP A 46 -37.13 -21.18 1.84
N ASN A 47 -36.47 -20.60 0.84
CA ASN A 47 -35.08 -20.21 0.94
C ASN A 47 -34.84 -19.14 2.04
N ILE A 48 -35.71 -18.14 2.14
CA ILE A 48 -35.62 -17.13 3.20
C ILE A 48 -35.77 -17.76 4.58
N ASN A 49 -36.73 -18.67 4.75
CA ASN A 49 -36.94 -19.40 6.01
C ASN A 49 -35.72 -20.25 6.38
N ILE A 50 -35.08 -20.90 5.41
CA ILE A 50 -33.81 -21.65 5.63
C ILE A 50 -32.69 -20.70 6.11
N ILE A 51 -32.56 -19.52 5.49
CA ILE A 51 -31.55 -18.52 5.87
C ILE A 51 -31.82 -18.02 7.29
N ASP A 52 -33.05 -17.72 7.63
CA ASP A 52 -33.44 -17.25 8.98
C ASP A 52 -33.12 -18.31 10.03
N ASN A 53 -33.50 -19.56 9.80
CA ASN A 53 -33.16 -20.67 10.71
C ASN A 53 -31.65 -20.83 10.87
N ARG A 54 -30.85 -20.68 9.82
CA ARG A 54 -29.38 -20.70 9.91
C ARG A 54 -28.85 -19.55 10.76
N LEU A 55 -29.36 -18.34 10.60
CA LEU A 55 -28.98 -17.19 11.41
C LEU A 55 -29.25 -17.42 12.90
N GLN A 56 -30.40 -17.98 13.25
CA GLN A 56 -30.79 -18.29 14.62
C GLN A 56 -29.89 -19.38 15.26
N THR A 57 -29.30 -20.26 14.45
CA THR A 57 -28.41 -21.33 14.94
C THR A 57 -26.93 -20.89 15.08
N ILE A 58 -26.58 -19.68 14.68
CA ILE A 58 -25.21 -19.16 14.81
C ILE A 58 -24.80 -19.01 16.27
N ASN A 59 -23.78 -19.75 16.69
CA ASN A 59 -23.22 -19.63 18.03
C ASN A 59 -22.23 -18.47 18.10
N ILE A 60 -22.74 -17.28 18.42
CA ILE A 60 -21.95 -16.04 18.55
C ILE A 60 -20.83 -16.20 19.58
N LYS A 61 -21.08 -16.93 20.69
CA LYS A 61 -20.06 -17.10 21.73
C LYS A 61 -18.86 -17.92 21.21
N GLN A 62 -19.13 -18.98 20.43
CA GLN A 62 -18.07 -19.81 19.86
C GLN A 62 -17.20 -18.99 18.90
N ILE A 63 -17.84 -18.27 17.96
CA ILE A 63 -17.13 -17.40 16.99
C ILE A 63 -16.29 -16.36 17.72
N ALA A 64 -16.84 -15.70 18.74
CA ALA A 64 -16.11 -14.70 19.51
C ALA A 64 -14.93 -15.29 20.29
N ASN A 65 -15.04 -16.51 20.78
CA ASN A 65 -13.96 -17.19 21.48
C ASN A 65 -12.79 -17.53 20.55
N ASP A 66 -13.06 -18.03 19.36
CA ASP A 66 -12.02 -18.34 18.35
C ASP A 66 -11.17 -17.10 18.02
N TYR A 67 -11.80 -15.92 17.96
CA TYR A 67 -11.07 -14.65 17.75
C TYR A 67 -10.31 -14.18 19.00
N ARG A 68 -10.86 -14.39 20.20
CA ARG A 68 -10.17 -14.08 21.47
C ARG A 68 -8.91 -14.94 21.63
N GLU A 69 -8.95 -16.21 21.26
CA GLU A 69 -7.78 -17.09 21.28
C GLU A 69 -6.66 -16.58 20.36
N LYS A 70 -6.99 -16.07 19.16
CA LYS A 70 -6.00 -15.44 18.27
C LYS A 70 -5.37 -14.20 18.86
N LEU A 71 -6.14 -13.35 19.55
CA LEU A 71 -5.61 -12.18 20.24
C LEU A 71 -4.70 -12.55 21.41
N GLU A 72 -5.06 -13.59 22.15
CA GLU A 72 -4.25 -14.09 23.26
C GLU A 72 -2.94 -14.70 22.75
N GLN A 73 -2.98 -15.46 21.67
CA GLN A 73 -1.76 -15.97 21.03
C GLN A 73 -0.84 -14.84 20.59
N TRP A 74 -1.37 -13.80 19.94
CA TRP A 74 -0.58 -12.63 19.56
C TRP A 74 0.05 -11.94 20.80
N ARG A 75 -0.69 -11.84 21.91
CA ARG A 75 -0.16 -11.28 23.16
C ARG A 75 1.03 -12.08 23.67
N LEU A 76 0.91 -13.42 23.71
CA LEU A 76 1.98 -14.31 24.16
C LEU A 76 3.22 -14.20 23.27
N ASP A 77 3.05 -14.19 21.95
CA ASP A 77 4.14 -14.05 20.98
C ASP A 77 4.85 -12.69 21.12
N SER A 78 4.08 -11.62 21.39
CA SER A 78 4.64 -10.29 21.60
C SER A 78 5.45 -10.20 22.91
N HIS A 79 4.95 -10.78 24.00
CA HIS A 79 5.68 -10.87 25.27
C HIS A 79 7.00 -11.63 25.08
N LYS A 80 6.98 -12.77 24.40
CA LYS A 80 8.18 -13.55 24.13
C LYS A 80 9.24 -12.75 23.38
N LYS A 81 8.83 -11.96 22.37
CA LYS A 81 9.76 -11.10 21.62
C LYS A 81 10.37 -10.01 22.49
N ILE A 82 9.60 -9.43 23.41
CA ILE A 82 10.09 -8.44 24.38
C ILE A 82 11.12 -9.08 25.30
N ASP A 83 10.81 -10.26 25.86
CA ASP A 83 11.69 -10.99 26.76
C ASP A 83 13.01 -11.38 26.05
N GLU A 84 12.96 -11.85 24.83
CA GLU A 84 14.14 -12.14 23.99
C GLU A 84 14.98 -10.89 23.74
N PHE A 85 14.34 -9.75 23.42
CA PHE A 85 15.03 -8.48 23.24
C PHE A 85 15.75 -8.03 24.52
N VAL A 86 15.07 -8.07 25.68
CA VAL A 86 15.65 -7.71 26.99
C VAL A 86 16.84 -8.64 27.31
N LYS A 87 16.69 -9.94 27.06
CA LYS A 87 17.78 -10.91 27.29
C LYS A 87 19.02 -10.58 26.47
N VAL A 88 18.86 -10.23 25.18
CA VAL A 88 19.99 -9.81 24.34
C VAL A 88 20.65 -8.55 24.88
N LYS A 89 19.87 -7.57 25.34
CA LYS A 89 20.42 -6.33 25.92
C LYS A 89 21.13 -6.56 27.27
N CYS A 90 20.67 -7.51 28.08
CA CYS A 90 21.41 -7.93 29.28
C CYS A 90 22.76 -8.57 28.90
N GLN A 91 22.81 -9.43 27.87
CA GLN A 91 24.07 -10.02 27.41
C GLN A 91 25.05 -8.98 26.88
N GLU A 92 24.58 -7.98 26.12
CA GLU A 92 25.39 -6.85 25.67
C GLU A 92 25.96 -6.06 26.86
N LEU A 93 25.18 -5.84 27.90
CA LEU A 93 25.59 -5.17 29.13
C LEU A 93 26.67 -5.97 29.86
N ASP A 94 26.42 -7.27 30.05
CA ASP A 94 27.40 -8.16 30.72
C ASP A 94 28.75 -8.17 29.98
N GLN A 95 28.70 -8.27 28.64
CA GLN A 95 29.92 -8.26 27.82
C GLN A 95 30.68 -6.94 27.95
N LEU A 96 30.00 -5.81 27.94
CA LEU A 96 30.61 -4.48 28.05
C LEU A 96 31.32 -4.30 29.40
N ILE A 97 30.75 -4.85 30.48
CA ILE A 97 31.38 -4.83 31.82
C ILE A 97 32.61 -5.75 31.84
N VAL A 98 32.50 -6.95 31.31
CA VAL A 98 33.61 -7.91 31.24
C VAL A 98 34.77 -7.35 30.44
N ASP A 99 34.50 -6.80 29.27
CA ASP A 99 35.52 -6.22 28.39
C ASP A 99 36.30 -5.09 29.10
N LYS A 100 35.60 -4.24 29.85
CA LYS A 100 36.22 -3.15 30.60
C LYS A 100 37.04 -3.65 31.79
N ILE A 101 36.57 -4.67 32.51
CA ILE A 101 37.34 -5.30 33.60
C ILE A 101 38.60 -5.98 33.06
N ASP A 102 38.52 -6.64 31.92
CA ASP A 102 39.65 -7.32 31.33
C ASP A 102 40.71 -6.32 30.81
N GLU A 103 40.25 -5.18 30.25
CA GLU A 103 41.15 -4.05 29.90
C GLU A 103 41.93 -3.57 31.13
N GLN A 104 41.26 -3.35 32.27
CA GLN A 104 41.93 -2.91 33.49
C GLN A 104 42.86 -3.95 34.09
N LYS A 105 42.53 -5.24 34.00
CA LYS A 105 43.46 -6.33 34.42
C LYS A 105 44.73 -6.35 33.60
N GLU A 106 44.61 -6.15 32.28
CA GLU A 106 45.76 -6.10 31.38
C GLU A 106 46.70 -4.93 31.72
N GLU A 107 46.13 -3.74 31.99
CA GLU A 107 46.92 -2.57 32.42
C GLU A 107 47.64 -2.81 33.74
N ILE A 108 46.97 -3.45 34.73
CA ILE A 108 47.58 -3.84 36.02
C ILE A 108 48.74 -4.83 35.76
N HIS A 109 48.55 -5.82 34.90
CA HIS A 109 49.60 -6.80 34.55
C HIS A 109 50.81 -6.13 33.91
N GLN A 110 50.62 -5.18 33.03
CA GLN A 110 51.68 -4.41 32.40
C GLN A 110 52.46 -3.59 33.45
N LEU A 111 51.72 -2.93 34.36
CA LEU A 111 52.34 -2.20 35.47
C LEU A 111 53.19 -3.09 36.39
N GLN A 112 52.64 -4.26 36.76
CA GLN A 112 53.33 -5.25 37.59
C GLN A 112 54.61 -5.78 36.91
N SER A 113 54.54 -6.02 35.58
CA SER A 113 55.71 -6.44 34.80
C SER A 113 56.78 -5.38 34.78
N LYS A 114 56.43 -4.11 34.53
CA LYS A 114 57.35 -2.98 34.55
C LYS A 114 58.00 -2.79 35.94
N MET A 115 57.26 -2.91 37.02
CA MET A 115 57.77 -2.85 38.37
C MET A 115 58.78 -3.98 38.65
N THR A 116 58.45 -5.20 38.20
CA THR A 116 59.35 -6.38 38.41
C THR A 116 60.65 -6.22 37.62
N GLU A 117 60.61 -5.69 36.42
CA GLU A 117 61.76 -5.39 35.59
C GLU A 117 62.72 -4.37 36.27
N LEU A 118 62.14 -3.23 36.72
CA LEU A 118 62.89 -2.18 37.41
C LEU A 118 63.54 -2.65 38.70
N VAL A 119 62.87 -3.53 39.47
CA VAL A 119 63.48 -4.17 40.66
C VAL A 119 64.64 -5.11 40.32
N HIS A 120 64.47 -5.89 39.24
CA HIS A 120 65.52 -6.83 38.80
C HIS A 120 66.75 -6.09 38.30
N GLU A 121 66.60 -5.01 37.58
CA GLU A 121 67.67 -4.23 36.99
C GLU A 121 68.42 -3.34 38.04
N GLN A 122 67.85 -3.15 39.20
CA GLN A 122 68.39 -2.29 40.28
C GLN A 122 68.71 -0.84 39.82
N GLN A 123 68.02 -0.35 38.78
CA GLN A 123 68.26 0.96 38.18
C GLN A 123 66.93 1.82 38.23
N VAL A 124 66.39 1.95 39.40
CA VAL A 124 65.14 2.75 39.58
C VAL A 124 65.48 4.23 39.76
N THR A 125 64.93 5.07 38.96
CA THR A 125 65.02 6.54 39.07
C THR A 125 63.84 7.12 39.84
N HIS A 126 64.01 8.33 40.37
CA HIS A 126 62.86 9.07 40.94
C HIS A 126 61.77 9.29 39.94
N GLN A 127 62.07 9.47 38.65
CA GLN A 127 61.10 9.64 37.58
C GLN A 127 60.24 8.39 37.39
N ASP A 128 60.84 7.20 37.40
CA ASP A 128 60.12 5.93 37.28
C ASP A 128 59.11 5.75 38.42
N ILE A 129 59.49 6.13 39.64
CA ILE A 129 58.62 6.07 40.80
C ILE A 129 57.42 6.99 40.64
N TYR A 130 57.61 8.24 40.18
CA TYR A 130 56.54 9.18 39.95
C TYR A 130 55.58 8.68 38.86
N GLU A 131 56.10 8.12 37.76
CA GLU A 131 55.24 7.55 36.69
C GLU A 131 54.42 6.37 37.22
N LEU A 132 54.99 5.44 37.97
CA LEU A 132 54.28 4.31 38.52
C LEU A 132 53.20 4.71 39.51
N ILE A 133 53.44 5.73 40.35
CA ILE A 133 52.46 6.28 41.28
C ILE A 133 51.29 6.91 40.47
N SER A 134 51.62 7.73 39.47
CA SER A 134 50.61 8.37 38.63
C SER A 134 49.71 7.37 37.89
N ILE A 135 50.30 6.30 37.33
CA ILE A 135 49.52 5.22 36.68
C ILE A 135 48.66 4.48 37.68
N GLY A 136 49.20 4.17 38.89
CA GLY A 136 48.45 3.51 39.94
C GLY A 136 47.25 4.33 40.42
N GLU A 137 47.42 5.63 40.63
CA GLU A 137 46.31 6.55 40.98
C GLU A 137 45.27 6.65 39.88
N HIS A 138 45.66 6.64 38.60
CA HIS A 138 44.75 6.62 37.46
C HIS A 138 43.92 5.33 37.42
N LEU A 139 44.57 4.19 37.58
CA LEU A 139 43.90 2.87 37.62
C LEU A 139 42.91 2.77 38.78
N GLU A 140 43.28 3.29 39.97
CA GLU A 140 42.34 3.32 41.10
C GLU A 140 41.11 4.19 40.83
N GLN A 141 41.28 5.34 40.18
CA GLN A 141 40.17 6.17 39.77
C GLN A 141 39.25 5.50 38.73
N GLU A 142 39.86 4.81 37.76
CA GLU A 142 39.10 4.06 36.73
C GLU A 142 38.31 2.91 37.36
N ILE A 143 38.89 2.13 38.27
CA ILE A 143 38.22 1.03 39.00
C ILE A 143 37.06 1.58 39.83
N ASN A 144 37.25 2.68 40.56
CA ASN A 144 36.21 3.34 41.33
C ASN A 144 35.06 3.86 40.40
N SER A 145 35.40 4.30 39.19
CA SER A 145 34.44 4.71 38.19
C SER A 145 33.59 3.52 37.69
N ILE A 146 34.22 2.35 37.47
CA ILE A 146 33.53 1.12 37.09
C ILE A 146 32.52 0.69 38.16
N GLU A 147 32.93 0.70 39.44
CA GLU A 147 32.09 0.32 40.56
C GLU A 147 30.85 1.25 40.74
N GLN A 148 30.99 2.54 40.44
CA GLN A 148 29.98 3.52 40.78
C GLN A 148 29.08 3.93 39.63
N LYS A 149 29.57 4.09 38.38
CA LYS A 149 28.81 4.76 37.28
C LYS A 149 29.24 4.36 35.87
N TYR A 150 29.87 3.23 35.66
CA TYR A 150 30.37 2.87 34.33
C TYR A 150 29.31 2.75 33.24
N VAL A 151 28.10 2.30 33.60
CA VAL A 151 27.01 2.08 32.63
C VAL A 151 25.84 2.99 32.92
N GLN A 152 25.36 3.65 31.88
CA GLN A 152 24.08 4.37 31.91
C GLN A 152 23.10 3.72 30.95
N ILE A 153 21.92 3.34 31.44
CA ILE A 153 20.85 2.75 30.65
C ILE A 153 19.82 3.81 30.32
N PHE A 154 19.66 4.12 29.03
CA PHE A 154 18.60 5.01 28.55
C PHE A 154 17.46 4.17 27.99
N THR A 155 16.28 4.30 28.57
CA THR A 155 15.06 3.65 28.10
C THR A 155 14.07 4.67 27.56
N ARG A 156 13.37 4.31 26.48
CA ARG A 156 12.19 5.04 26.01
C ARG A 156 10.93 4.28 26.43
N PRO A 157 9.84 4.95 26.77
CA PRO A 157 8.58 4.27 27.03
C PRO A 157 8.16 3.42 25.83
N LEU A 158 7.70 2.20 26.08
CA LEU A 158 7.07 1.38 25.04
C LEU A 158 5.72 2.00 24.71
N ILE A 159 5.61 2.59 23.51
CA ILE A 159 4.37 3.16 23.02
C ILE A 159 3.66 2.08 22.23
N LEU A 160 2.48 1.66 22.70
CA LEU A 160 1.59 0.77 21.95
C LEU A 160 0.76 1.61 21.01
N ASP A 161 0.96 1.40 19.71
CA ASP A 161 0.10 1.98 18.68
C ASP A 161 -1.24 1.24 18.66
N HIS A 162 -2.36 1.98 18.67
CA HIS A 162 -3.70 1.42 18.54
C HIS A 162 -3.93 0.66 17.24
N ASN A 163 -3.05 0.85 16.24
CA ASN A 163 -3.09 0.16 14.96
C ASN A 163 -2.37 -1.21 14.96
N LEU A 164 -1.67 -1.57 16.05
CA LEU A 164 -1.00 -2.88 16.18
C LEU A 164 -1.99 -4.06 16.08
N ILE A 165 -3.25 -3.84 16.46
CA ILE A 165 -4.33 -4.82 16.32
C ILE A 165 -5.48 -4.13 15.61
N SER A 166 -5.85 -4.63 14.43
CA SER A 166 -7.03 -4.19 13.70
C SER A 166 -8.08 -5.30 13.72
N ILE A 167 -9.21 -5.04 14.37
CA ILE A 167 -10.37 -5.95 14.34
C ILE A 167 -11.32 -5.44 13.27
N LYS A 168 -11.39 -6.17 12.16
CA LYS A 168 -12.27 -5.84 11.03
C LYS A 168 -13.34 -6.92 10.89
N GLY A 169 -14.61 -6.51 10.81
CA GLY A 169 -15.67 -7.41 10.37
C GLY A 169 -15.50 -7.71 8.87
N ASN A 170 -15.93 -8.90 8.44
CA ASN A 170 -15.96 -9.25 7.00
C ASN A 170 -17.07 -8.50 6.22
N ASN A 171 -17.82 -7.61 6.87
CA ASN A 171 -18.67 -6.70 6.15
C ASN A 171 -17.75 -5.79 5.34
N GLU A 172 -17.97 -5.73 4.03
CA GLU A 172 -17.32 -4.74 3.15
C GLU A 172 -17.70 -3.37 3.72
N GLU A 173 -16.82 -2.80 4.58
CA GLU A 173 -17.01 -1.45 5.09
C GLU A 173 -16.98 -0.52 3.88
N GLU A 174 -18.11 0.04 3.57
CA GLU A 174 -18.27 0.94 2.45
C GLU A 174 -17.56 2.25 2.78
N TYR A 175 -16.31 2.38 2.31
CA TYR A 175 -15.55 3.61 2.49
C TYR A 175 -16.17 4.72 1.66
N ASP A 176 -16.49 5.85 2.30
CA ASP A 176 -17.02 7.03 1.64
C ASP A 176 -15.93 8.11 1.51
N LEU A 177 -15.37 8.24 0.30
CA LEU A 177 -14.38 9.26 0.00
C LEU A 177 -14.95 10.69 0.09
N SER A 178 -16.30 10.87 0.07
CA SER A 178 -16.91 12.20 0.21
C SER A 178 -16.57 12.87 1.54
N ILE A 179 -16.08 12.09 2.51
CA ILE A 179 -15.66 12.55 3.82
C ILE A 179 -14.14 12.35 3.97
N LEU A 180 -13.39 12.81 2.99
CA LEU A 180 -11.94 12.84 3.11
C LEU A 180 -11.56 13.74 4.29
N SER A 181 -10.71 13.24 5.19
CA SER A 181 -10.25 14.03 6.34
C SER A 181 -9.51 15.30 5.86
N PRO A 182 -9.49 16.38 6.65
CA PRO A 182 -8.62 17.51 6.36
C PRO A 182 -7.16 17.07 6.20
N VAL A 183 -6.39 17.84 5.43
CA VAL A 183 -4.94 17.64 5.33
C VAL A 183 -4.33 17.85 6.72
N TYR A 184 -3.66 16.83 7.26
CA TYR A 184 -3.07 16.93 8.60
C TYR A 184 -1.55 17.13 8.56
N LYS A 185 -0.88 16.84 7.44
CA LYS A 185 0.53 17.12 7.21
C LYS A 185 0.78 17.43 5.75
N ILE A 186 1.74 18.30 5.47
CA ILE A 186 2.19 18.65 4.12
C ILE A 186 3.70 18.54 4.07
N ILE A 187 4.23 17.82 3.10
CA ILE A 187 5.65 17.87 2.74
C ILE A 187 5.78 18.78 1.54
N ASN A 188 6.49 19.91 1.72
CA ASN A 188 6.69 20.89 0.67
C ASN A 188 7.40 20.31 -0.54
N ARG A 189 7.06 20.83 -1.72
CA ARG A 189 7.61 20.39 -2.98
C ARG A 189 8.36 21.54 -3.67
N PRO A 190 9.71 21.57 -3.62
CA PRO A 190 10.49 22.57 -4.33
C PRO A 190 10.25 22.54 -5.84
N GLY A 191 10.42 23.68 -6.51
CA GLY A 191 10.36 23.75 -7.96
C GLY A 191 11.31 22.75 -8.62
N GLY A 192 10.87 22.12 -9.72
CA GLY A 192 11.63 21.07 -10.41
C GLY A 192 11.38 19.64 -9.88
N SER A 193 10.58 19.48 -8.82
CA SER A 193 10.22 18.16 -8.29
C SER A 193 9.22 17.44 -9.21
N TYR A 194 9.35 16.12 -9.34
CA TYR A 194 8.41 15.26 -10.08
C TYR A 194 7.28 14.79 -9.19
N GLY A 195 6.10 14.55 -9.80
CA GLY A 195 4.88 14.27 -9.06
C GLY A 195 4.63 12.81 -8.71
N ALA A 196 5.39 11.88 -9.29
CA ALA A 196 5.22 10.46 -9.04
C ALA A 196 5.48 10.11 -7.57
N LEU A 197 4.71 9.15 -7.05
CA LEU A 197 4.80 8.61 -5.69
C LEU A 197 4.81 7.09 -5.76
N ALA A 198 5.61 6.46 -4.91
CA ALA A 198 5.53 5.02 -4.68
C ALA A 198 5.59 4.74 -3.18
N SER A 199 4.81 3.79 -2.72
CA SER A 199 4.74 3.43 -1.31
C SER A 199 4.81 1.92 -1.11
N ASN A 200 5.34 1.53 0.03
CA ASN A 200 5.12 0.23 0.65
C ASN A 200 4.51 0.45 2.04
N ASP A 201 4.35 -0.60 2.83
CA ASP A 201 3.75 -0.49 4.17
C ASP A 201 4.58 0.37 5.15
N ARG A 202 5.87 0.60 4.88
CA ARG A 202 6.80 1.28 5.80
C ARG A 202 7.23 2.65 5.31
N ASN A 203 7.44 2.79 4.01
CA ASN A 203 8.10 3.96 3.43
C ASN A 203 7.33 4.50 2.23
N LEU A 204 7.34 5.82 2.08
CA LEU A 204 6.89 6.52 0.88
C LEU A 204 8.11 7.11 0.18
N LEU A 205 8.33 6.74 -1.09
CA LEU A 205 9.35 7.31 -1.94
C LEU A 205 8.80 8.52 -2.69
N ILE A 206 9.49 9.65 -2.57
CA ILE A 206 9.12 10.92 -3.21
C ILE A 206 10.33 11.54 -3.90
N HIS A 207 10.08 12.39 -4.91
CA HIS A 207 11.11 13.27 -5.45
C HIS A 207 10.93 14.69 -4.94
N GLN A 208 11.93 15.19 -4.21
CA GLN A 208 12.02 16.56 -3.72
C GLN A 208 13.32 17.17 -4.26
N ALA A 209 13.20 17.86 -5.42
CA ALA A 209 14.36 18.31 -6.18
C ALA A 209 15.45 18.95 -5.31
N PRO A 210 16.73 18.55 -5.49
CA PRO A 210 17.22 17.59 -6.50
C PRO A 210 17.27 16.13 -6.01
N ASN A 211 16.65 15.81 -4.88
CA ASN A 211 16.85 14.53 -4.20
C ASN A 211 15.64 13.57 -4.35
N LEU A 212 15.93 12.28 -4.34
CA LEU A 212 14.97 11.26 -3.91
C LEU A 212 14.98 11.21 -2.38
N CYS A 213 13.79 11.09 -1.79
CA CYS A 213 13.62 11.08 -0.34
C CYS A 213 12.73 9.90 0.07
N LEU A 214 13.08 9.27 1.19
CA LEU A 214 12.21 8.32 1.88
C LEU A 214 11.54 9.02 3.06
N VAL A 215 10.25 8.83 3.14
CA VAL A 215 9.37 9.31 4.21
C VAL A 215 8.90 8.10 5.01
N ASP A 216 8.99 8.17 6.33
CA ASP A 216 8.54 7.12 7.25
C ASP A 216 7.05 7.25 7.60
N GLN A 217 6.56 6.38 8.49
CA GLN A 217 5.16 6.39 8.95
C GLN A 217 4.79 7.62 9.80
N ASP A 218 5.78 8.29 10.41
CA ASP A 218 5.59 9.56 11.13
C ASP A 218 5.55 10.75 10.16
N LEU A 219 5.66 10.46 8.86
CA LEU A 219 5.70 11.42 7.75
C LEU A 219 6.91 12.35 7.82
N ASP A 220 8.03 11.87 8.33
CA ASP A 220 9.30 12.57 8.35
C ASP A 220 10.26 12.02 7.29
N ILE A 221 11.00 12.95 6.65
CA ILE A 221 12.02 12.54 5.68
C ILE A 221 13.25 12.08 6.45
N PHE A 222 13.51 10.79 6.47
CA PHE A 222 14.63 10.21 7.21
C PHE A 222 15.85 9.89 6.34
N LYS A 223 15.67 9.79 5.00
CA LYS A 223 16.77 9.58 4.04
C LYS A 223 16.63 10.41 2.79
N ARG A 224 17.77 10.81 2.23
CA ARG A 224 17.85 11.56 0.97
C ARG A 224 19.05 11.09 0.15
N VAL A 225 18.88 11.01 -1.17
CA VAL A 225 19.95 10.76 -2.12
C VAL A 225 19.78 11.66 -3.34
N LEU A 226 20.86 12.14 -3.92
CA LEU A 226 20.82 12.96 -5.11
C LEU A 226 20.28 12.15 -6.32
N TRP A 227 19.28 12.67 -7.00
CA TRP A 227 18.78 12.15 -8.26
C TRP A 227 19.44 12.89 -9.43
N CYS A 228 20.42 12.24 -10.05
CA CYS A 228 21.21 12.82 -11.18
C CYS A 228 20.79 12.25 -12.54
N HIS A 229 19.62 11.63 -12.63
CA HIS A 229 19.09 11.03 -13.85
C HIS A 229 17.98 11.90 -14.48
N GLY A 230 17.31 11.37 -15.49
CA GLY A 230 16.27 12.07 -16.23
C GLY A 230 15.00 12.33 -15.44
N ARG A 231 13.99 12.86 -16.15
CA ARG A 231 12.66 13.09 -15.60
C ARG A 231 12.05 11.77 -15.12
N ILE A 232 11.54 11.74 -13.91
CA ILE A 232 10.77 10.61 -13.39
C ILE A 232 9.37 10.66 -14.01
N TYR A 233 9.00 9.60 -14.70
CA TYR A 233 7.68 9.42 -15.29
C TYR A 233 6.75 8.68 -14.34
N ASP A 234 7.24 7.59 -13.73
CA ASP A 234 6.46 6.77 -12.82
C ASP A 234 7.35 6.07 -11.79
N MET A 235 6.75 5.62 -10.69
CA MET A 235 7.40 4.86 -9.63
C MET A 235 6.43 3.81 -9.10
N CYS A 236 6.94 2.61 -8.78
CA CYS A 236 6.16 1.58 -8.10
C CYS A 236 7.01 0.81 -7.09
N TRP A 237 6.34 0.03 -6.23
CA TRP A 237 6.97 -0.89 -5.29
C TRP A 237 6.90 -2.32 -5.79
N SER A 238 7.96 -3.09 -5.58
CA SER A 238 8.00 -4.52 -5.82
C SER A 238 8.21 -5.27 -4.51
N GLU A 239 7.19 -5.99 -4.07
CA GLU A 239 7.29 -6.86 -2.87
C GLU A 239 8.31 -7.99 -3.11
N THR A 240 8.33 -8.58 -4.31
CA THR A 240 9.23 -9.68 -4.68
C THR A 240 10.71 -9.29 -4.63
N LEU A 241 11.04 -8.06 -5.04
CA LEU A 241 12.41 -7.55 -5.01
C LEU A 241 12.76 -6.83 -3.71
N ASP A 242 11.77 -6.49 -2.88
CA ASP A 242 11.91 -5.59 -1.73
C ASP A 242 12.59 -4.26 -2.12
N ARG A 243 12.18 -3.70 -3.28
CA ARG A 243 12.76 -2.48 -3.87
C ARG A 243 11.71 -1.60 -4.52
N PHE A 244 11.96 -0.30 -4.50
CA PHE A 244 11.27 0.63 -5.37
C PHE A 244 11.82 0.56 -6.79
N ILE A 245 10.94 0.79 -7.75
CA ILE A 245 11.27 0.85 -9.18
C ILE A 245 10.94 2.25 -9.66
N ILE A 246 11.90 2.89 -10.32
CA ILE A 246 11.75 4.22 -10.90
C ILE A 246 11.92 4.13 -12.41
N LEU A 247 11.03 4.80 -13.11
CA LEU A 247 11.03 4.88 -14.55
C LEU A 247 11.36 6.30 -15.01
N ASP A 248 12.44 6.46 -15.79
CA ASP A 248 12.65 7.64 -16.61
C ASP A 248 12.22 7.36 -18.07
N GLU A 249 12.43 8.28 -18.99
CA GLU A 249 12.00 8.12 -20.40
C GLU A 249 12.53 6.85 -21.07
N LYS A 250 13.74 6.40 -20.68
CA LYS A 250 14.46 5.32 -21.37
C LYS A 250 15.06 4.28 -20.46
N ASN A 251 15.09 4.54 -19.16
CA ASN A 251 15.81 3.73 -18.20
C ASN A 251 14.89 3.31 -17.05
N LEU A 252 15.24 2.18 -16.47
CA LEU A 252 14.66 1.62 -15.28
C LEU A 252 15.73 1.61 -14.18
N PHE A 253 15.33 1.94 -12.96
CA PHE A 253 16.20 1.97 -11.79
C PHE A 253 15.55 1.20 -10.66
N PHE A 254 16.35 0.39 -9.96
CA PHE A 254 15.97 -0.19 -8.69
C PHE A 254 16.53 0.67 -7.56
N VAL A 255 15.71 0.92 -6.56
CA VAL A 255 16.08 1.70 -5.39
C VAL A 255 15.80 0.88 -4.14
N ASP A 256 16.84 0.63 -3.38
CA ASP A 256 16.75 -0.11 -2.14
C ASP A 256 16.03 0.71 -1.07
N ALA A 257 15.01 0.12 -0.44
CA ALA A 257 14.18 0.83 0.54
C ALA A 257 14.91 1.17 1.86
N ASN A 258 15.99 0.47 2.17
CA ASN A 258 16.74 0.67 3.42
C ASN A 258 17.92 1.60 3.23
N THR A 259 18.68 1.44 2.14
CA THR A 259 19.93 2.18 1.88
C THR A 259 19.75 3.39 0.99
N LEU A 260 18.64 3.44 0.19
CA LEU A 260 18.40 4.39 -0.90
C LEU A 260 19.46 4.30 -2.02
N SER A 261 20.17 3.17 -2.13
CA SER A 261 21.08 2.94 -3.24
C SER A 261 20.29 2.80 -4.54
N ILE A 262 20.79 3.44 -5.60
CA ILE A 262 20.16 3.48 -6.92
C ILE A 262 20.98 2.62 -7.86
N GLU A 263 20.34 1.61 -8.45
CA GLU A 263 20.92 0.70 -9.43
C GLU A 263 20.22 0.88 -10.78
N LYS A 264 20.96 1.23 -11.82
CA LYS A 264 20.40 1.31 -13.18
C LYS A 264 20.28 -0.09 -13.77
N VAL A 265 19.08 -0.45 -14.20
CA VAL A 265 18.80 -1.74 -14.82
C VAL A 265 19.06 -1.68 -16.33
N GLN A 266 19.80 -2.63 -16.84
CA GLN A 266 19.97 -2.80 -18.27
C GLN A 266 18.73 -3.50 -18.85
N THR A 267 17.83 -2.74 -19.46
CA THR A 267 16.65 -3.30 -20.16
C THR A 267 17.00 -3.68 -21.59
N ILE A 268 16.26 -4.67 -22.14
CA ILE A 268 16.50 -5.26 -23.44
C ILE A 268 16.19 -4.30 -24.59
N GLU A 269 15.19 -3.42 -24.42
CA GLU A 269 14.67 -2.56 -25.47
C GLU A 269 14.84 -1.09 -25.14
N LYS A 270 15.41 -0.33 -26.09
CA LYS A 270 15.46 1.14 -26.02
C LYS A 270 14.13 1.73 -26.49
N ARG A 271 13.08 1.62 -25.66
CA ARG A 271 11.79 2.26 -25.91
C ARG A 271 11.59 3.46 -25.00
N LYS A 272 10.65 4.31 -25.35
CA LYS A 272 10.17 5.36 -24.47
C LYS A 272 9.08 4.78 -23.58
N TRP A 273 9.32 4.76 -22.30
CA TRP A 273 8.40 4.23 -21.30
C TRP A 273 7.60 5.36 -20.67
N LEU A 274 6.39 5.07 -20.18
CA LEU A 274 5.54 6.04 -19.48
C LEU A 274 5.16 5.60 -18.10
N SER A 275 4.72 4.37 -17.91
CA SER A 275 4.23 3.88 -16.61
C SER A 275 4.73 2.47 -16.32
N CYS A 276 4.90 2.16 -15.05
CA CYS A 276 5.36 0.87 -14.54
C CYS A 276 4.55 0.41 -13.34
N THR A 277 4.37 -0.90 -13.22
CA THR A 277 3.78 -1.52 -12.03
C THR A 277 4.29 -2.95 -11.86
N CYS A 278 4.20 -3.48 -10.65
CA CYS A 278 4.61 -4.83 -10.32
C CYS A 278 3.40 -5.67 -9.90
N SER A 279 3.36 -6.91 -10.35
CA SER A 279 2.41 -7.92 -9.86
C SER A 279 3.13 -9.24 -9.73
N ASP A 280 3.17 -9.80 -8.52
CA ASP A 280 3.94 -10.98 -8.18
C ASP A 280 5.41 -10.85 -8.66
N GLU A 281 5.91 -11.80 -9.42
CA GLU A 281 7.28 -11.85 -9.95
C GLU A 281 7.48 -11.07 -11.28
N PHE A 282 6.49 -10.27 -11.67
CA PHE A 282 6.50 -9.59 -12.98
C PHE A 282 6.46 -8.07 -12.85
N LEU A 283 7.24 -7.44 -13.72
CA LEU A 283 7.18 -6.01 -14.01
C LEU A 283 6.38 -5.79 -15.29
N PHE A 284 5.45 -4.86 -15.24
CA PHE A 284 4.70 -4.38 -16.41
C PHE A 284 5.10 -2.96 -16.74
N LEU A 285 5.38 -2.71 -18.01
CA LEU A 285 5.79 -1.41 -18.55
C LEU A 285 4.87 -1.01 -19.70
N SER A 286 4.37 0.22 -19.71
CA SER A 286 3.66 0.79 -20.86
C SER A 286 4.54 1.75 -21.66
N THR A 287 4.35 1.79 -22.99
CA THR A 287 5.09 2.69 -23.87
C THR A 287 4.45 4.07 -23.96
N ASN A 288 5.30 5.10 -24.13
CA ASN A 288 4.94 6.50 -24.30
C ASN A 288 4.70 6.82 -25.78
N GLU A 289 3.67 6.23 -26.38
CA GLU A 289 3.31 6.42 -27.80
C GLU A 289 1.82 6.15 -28.05
N TRP A 290 1.27 6.73 -29.09
CA TRP A 290 -0.07 6.38 -29.55
C TRP A 290 -0.11 4.95 -30.08
N GLY A 291 -1.16 4.20 -29.74
CA GLY A 291 -1.17 2.75 -29.91
C GLY A 291 -0.25 2.04 -28.93
N SER A 292 -0.21 2.55 -27.68
CA SER A 292 0.68 2.05 -26.61
C SER A 292 0.68 0.54 -26.50
N SER A 293 1.84 -0.02 -26.18
CA SER A 293 2.01 -1.44 -25.86
C SER A 293 2.29 -1.65 -24.38
N ILE A 294 1.99 -2.85 -23.89
CA ILE A 294 2.36 -3.30 -22.54
C ILE A 294 3.36 -4.44 -22.67
N THR A 295 4.44 -4.34 -21.93
CA THR A 295 5.50 -5.34 -21.85
C THR A 295 5.52 -5.95 -20.46
N LYS A 296 5.51 -7.30 -20.37
CA LYS A 296 5.65 -8.09 -19.14
C LYS A 296 7.07 -8.66 -19.10
N ILE A 297 7.77 -8.44 -18.00
CA ILE A 297 9.16 -8.89 -17.78
C ILE A 297 9.21 -9.65 -16.46
N ASN A 298 9.79 -10.84 -16.43
CA ASN A 298 10.02 -11.57 -15.20
C ASN A 298 11.28 -11.06 -14.50
N PHE A 299 11.23 -10.86 -13.18
CA PHE A 299 12.37 -10.39 -12.39
C PHE A 299 13.56 -11.34 -12.39
N THR A 300 13.33 -12.64 -12.56
CA THR A 300 14.43 -13.64 -12.62
C THR A 300 15.23 -13.54 -13.91
N SER A 301 14.67 -12.91 -14.94
CA SER A 301 15.29 -12.77 -16.27
C SER A 301 15.03 -11.41 -16.89
N LEU A 302 15.44 -10.33 -16.21
CA LEU A 302 15.26 -8.94 -16.66
C LEU A 302 15.77 -8.65 -18.09
N LYS A 303 16.64 -9.51 -18.62
CA LYS A 303 17.16 -9.42 -20.00
C LYS A 303 16.29 -10.16 -21.02
N LYS A 304 15.24 -10.87 -20.58
CA LYS A 304 14.35 -11.62 -21.47
C LYS A 304 12.94 -11.10 -21.33
N LEU A 305 12.37 -10.71 -22.46
CA LEU A 305 10.95 -10.36 -22.58
C LEU A 305 10.11 -11.61 -22.33
N ASP A 306 9.19 -11.55 -21.37
CA ASP A 306 8.25 -12.67 -21.12
C ASP A 306 7.10 -12.62 -22.13
N LYS A 307 6.41 -11.48 -22.21
CA LYS A 307 5.30 -11.27 -23.12
C LYS A 307 5.11 -9.79 -23.46
N GLN A 308 4.62 -9.54 -24.65
CA GLN A 308 4.27 -8.19 -25.10
C GLN A 308 2.89 -8.18 -25.76
N TRP A 309 2.09 -7.19 -25.41
CA TRP A 309 0.80 -6.94 -26.02
C TRP A 309 0.86 -5.58 -26.74
N GLN A 310 0.56 -5.60 -28.02
CA GLN A 310 0.62 -4.42 -28.89
C GLN A 310 -0.78 -4.03 -29.37
N SER A 311 -0.90 -2.83 -29.92
CA SER A 311 -2.09 -2.40 -30.65
C SER A 311 -2.41 -3.40 -31.79
N PRO A 312 -3.68 -3.78 -32.02
CA PRO A 312 -4.89 -3.30 -31.35
C PRO A 312 -5.35 -4.11 -30.13
N THR A 313 -4.55 -5.07 -29.64
CA THR A 313 -4.98 -6.01 -28.57
C THR A 313 -5.27 -5.30 -27.25
N ILE A 314 -4.46 -4.30 -26.88
CA ILE A 314 -4.59 -3.56 -25.62
C ILE A 314 -5.31 -2.24 -25.85
N CYS A 315 -4.86 -1.46 -26.80
CA CYS A 315 -5.47 -0.21 -27.17
C CYS A 315 -5.36 -0.01 -28.69
N ARG A 316 -6.22 0.83 -29.26
CA ARG A 316 -6.22 1.15 -30.68
C ARG A 316 -5.07 2.10 -31.03
N LYS A 317 -4.81 2.30 -32.32
CA LYS A 317 -3.75 3.22 -32.79
C LYS A 317 -3.96 4.67 -32.40
N ASP A 318 -5.22 5.08 -32.18
CA ASP A 318 -5.65 6.40 -31.75
C ASP A 318 -5.82 6.50 -30.22
N GLU A 319 -5.40 5.48 -29.48
CA GLU A 319 -5.47 5.41 -28.03
C GLU A 319 -4.08 5.44 -27.41
N TYR A 320 -4.05 5.84 -26.15
CA TYR A 320 -2.83 6.04 -25.37
C TYR A 320 -3.03 5.59 -23.92
N ILE A 321 -2.10 4.81 -23.39
CA ILE A 321 -2.13 4.35 -22.00
C ILE A 321 -1.46 5.42 -21.13
N ASP A 322 -2.23 6.05 -20.26
CA ASP A 322 -1.72 7.04 -19.29
C ASP A 322 -0.98 6.38 -18.14
N ILE A 323 -1.59 5.36 -17.56
CA ILE A 323 -1.04 4.65 -16.42
C ILE A 323 -1.48 3.20 -16.42
N ILE A 324 -0.61 2.35 -15.90
CA ILE A 324 -0.89 0.99 -15.48
C ILE A 324 -0.60 0.88 -13.99
N THR A 325 -1.48 0.28 -13.23
CA THR A 325 -1.26 0.03 -11.80
C THR A 325 -1.83 -1.32 -11.42
N SER A 326 -1.19 -2.00 -10.49
CA SER A 326 -1.58 -3.34 -10.07
C SER A 326 -2.20 -3.36 -8.69
N ASN A 327 -3.13 -4.29 -8.48
CA ASN A 327 -3.60 -4.69 -7.18
C ASN A 327 -3.80 -6.22 -7.20
N LYS A 328 -2.99 -6.93 -6.45
CA LYS A 328 -2.94 -8.40 -6.52
C LYS A 328 -2.68 -8.85 -7.97
N ARG A 329 -3.49 -9.78 -8.50
CA ARG A 329 -3.39 -10.28 -9.88
C ARG A 329 -4.26 -9.51 -10.89
N LYS A 330 -4.54 -8.25 -10.62
CA LYS A 330 -5.35 -7.38 -11.48
C LYS A 330 -4.55 -6.14 -11.85
N LEU A 331 -4.72 -5.68 -13.09
CA LEU A 331 -4.13 -4.45 -13.62
C LEU A 331 -5.24 -3.48 -13.96
N ALA A 332 -5.21 -2.30 -13.38
CA ALA A 332 -6.01 -1.18 -13.81
C ALA A 332 -5.22 -0.39 -14.87
N ILE A 333 -5.85 -0.15 -16.01
CA ILE A 333 -5.25 0.52 -17.15
C ILE A 333 -6.12 1.70 -17.51
N LEU A 334 -5.58 2.90 -17.46
CA LEU A 334 -6.28 4.10 -17.85
C LEU A 334 -5.89 4.50 -19.27
N ILE A 335 -6.87 4.55 -20.16
CA ILE A 335 -6.68 4.70 -21.59
C ILE A 335 -7.42 5.95 -22.07
N ARG A 336 -6.69 6.82 -22.80
CA ARG A 336 -7.23 7.96 -23.53
C ARG A 336 -7.46 7.62 -24.98
N ASN A 337 -8.61 8.08 -25.54
CA ASN A 337 -8.90 8.01 -26.96
C ASN A 337 -8.83 9.41 -27.58
N ASN A 338 -7.93 9.60 -28.55
CA ASN A 338 -7.74 10.91 -29.20
C ASN A 338 -8.87 11.28 -30.15
N THR A 339 -9.46 10.31 -30.83
CA THR A 339 -10.52 10.54 -31.82
C THR A 339 -11.80 11.00 -31.13
N ASN A 340 -12.23 10.27 -30.12
CA ASN A 340 -13.50 10.51 -29.40
C ASN A 340 -13.35 11.48 -28.22
N LYS A 341 -12.12 11.88 -27.87
CA LYS A 341 -11.81 12.71 -26.68
C LYS A 341 -12.35 12.11 -25.39
N THR A 342 -12.23 10.81 -25.23
CA THR A 342 -12.73 10.05 -24.09
C THR A 342 -11.62 9.40 -23.29
N ILE A 343 -11.90 9.12 -22.03
CA ILE A 343 -11.01 8.42 -21.10
C ILE A 343 -11.80 7.24 -20.53
N ARG A 344 -11.16 6.08 -20.49
CA ARG A 344 -11.73 4.90 -19.83
C ARG A 344 -10.74 4.24 -18.90
N LEU A 345 -11.26 3.65 -17.84
CA LEU A 345 -10.51 2.75 -16.96
C LEU A 345 -10.93 1.33 -17.28
N GLU A 346 -9.95 0.47 -17.51
CA GLU A 346 -10.14 -0.96 -17.69
C GLU A 346 -9.47 -1.73 -16.56
N LEU A 347 -10.14 -2.73 -16.00
CA LEU A 347 -9.54 -3.73 -15.13
C LEU A 347 -9.28 -4.99 -15.94
N ARG A 348 -8.05 -5.46 -15.89
CA ARG A 348 -7.61 -6.64 -16.63
C ARG A 348 -6.90 -7.65 -15.71
N SER A 349 -6.88 -8.92 -16.12
CA SER A 349 -6.06 -9.95 -15.48
C SER A 349 -4.56 -9.67 -15.71
N SER A 350 -3.71 -9.77 -14.70
CA SER A 350 -2.25 -9.64 -14.88
C SER A 350 -1.61 -10.84 -15.62
N ASP A 351 -2.30 -11.98 -15.69
CA ASP A 351 -1.78 -13.18 -16.34
C ASP A 351 -2.01 -13.16 -17.86
N THR A 352 -3.24 -12.81 -18.28
CA THR A 352 -3.68 -12.89 -19.67
C THR A 352 -3.89 -11.54 -20.35
N LEU A 353 -4.07 -10.48 -19.54
CA LEU A 353 -4.56 -9.15 -19.93
C LEU A 353 -5.99 -9.16 -20.50
N ASP A 354 -6.76 -10.21 -20.25
CA ASP A 354 -8.18 -10.21 -20.58
C ASP A 354 -8.92 -9.14 -19.77
N CYS A 355 -9.83 -8.42 -20.43
CA CYS A 355 -10.60 -7.37 -19.81
C CYS A 355 -11.66 -7.98 -18.87
N ILE A 356 -11.63 -7.61 -17.60
CA ILE A 356 -12.62 -8.01 -16.59
C ILE A 356 -13.82 -7.07 -16.64
N TRP A 357 -13.55 -5.76 -16.67
CA TRP A 357 -14.57 -4.73 -16.90
C TRP A 357 -13.90 -3.45 -17.47
N SER A 358 -14.71 -2.60 -18.06
CA SER A 358 -14.34 -1.30 -18.60
C SER A 358 -15.40 -0.27 -18.26
N ILE A 359 -14.98 0.92 -17.81
CA ILE A 359 -15.86 2.05 -17.53
C ILE A 359 -15.36 3.28 -18.25
N LEU A 360 -16.26 3.99 -18.93
CA LEU A 360 -16.00 5.30 -19.50
C LEU A 360 -16.08 6.35 -18.39
N LEU A 361 -15.05 7.19 -18.29
CA LEU A 361 -15.03 8.29 -17.34
C LEU A 361 -15.57 9.54 -18.03
N ASP A 362 -16.62 10.12 -17.45
CA ASP A 362 -17.19 11.40 -17.91
C ASP A 362 -16.35 12.56 -17.33
N VAL A 363 -15.16 12.76 -17.91
CA VAL A 363 -14.21 13.79 -17.49
C VAL A 363 -13.67 14.53 -18.70
N PRO A 364 -13.39 15.84 -18.60
CA PRO A 364 -12.73 16.60 -19.66
C PRO A 364 -11.42 15.95 -20.11
N TRP A 365 -11.14 15.99 -21.39
CA TRP A 365 -9.95 15.42 -21.99
C TRP A 365 -8.97 16.52 -22.38
N ASN A 366 -7.73 16.41 -21.89
CA ASN A 366 -6.60 17.23 -22.28
C ASN A 366 -5.37 16.34 -22.49
N ALA A 367 -4.65 16.53 -23.59
CA ALA A 367 -3.50 15.71 -23.96
C ALA A 367 -2.23 15.97 -23.12
N ASN A 368 -2.20 17.02 -22.31
CA ASN A 368 -0.94 17.58 -21.80
C ASN A 368 -0.41 16.90 -20.52
N LYS A 369 -1.26 16.21 -19.77
CA LYS A 369 -0.85 15.55 -18.52
C LYS A 369 -1.54 14.19 -18.37
N PRO A 370 -0.80 13.15 -17.98
CA PRO A 370 -1.39 11.84 -17.72
C PRO A 370 -2.22 11.86 -16.44
N PHE A 371 -3.32 11.12 -16.42
CA PHE A 371 -4.05 10.79 -15.20
C PHE A 371 -3.24 9.81 -14.37
N HIS A 372 -3.48 9.79 -13.08
CA HIS A 372 -2.86 8.82 -12.18
C HIS A 372 -3.93 8.00 -11.46
N CYS A 373 -3.68 6.70 -11.31
CA CYS A 373 -4.57 5.76 -10.64
C CYS A 373 -3.77 4.96 -9.63
N CYS A 374 -4.35 4.67 -8.48
CA CYS A 374 -3.77 3.76 -7.52
C CYS A 374 -4.81 2.77 -6.95
N PRO A 375 -4.37 1.62 -6.44
CA PRO A 375 -5.21 0.76 -5.62
C PRO A 375 -5.72 1.52 -4.40
N PHE A 376 -6.97 1.24 -4.04
CA PHE A 376 -7.61 1.81 -2.88
C PHE A 376 -8.18 0.70 -1.98
N ILE A 377 -8.82 1.07 -0.89
CA ILE A 377 -9.37 0.14 0.10
C ILE A 377 -10.38 -0.81 -0.57
N ASN A 378 -10.46 -2.05 -0.07
CA ASN A 378 -11.41 -3.08 -0.54
C ASN A 378 -11.28 -3.47 -2.02
N GLU A 379 -10.08 -3.36 -2.59
CA GLU A 379 -9.80 -3.58 -4.01
C GLU A 379 -10.46 -2.55 -4.94
N ASP A 380 -10.90 -1.42 -4.41
CA ASP A 380 -11.38 -0.27 -5.18
C ASP A 380 -10.18 0.49 -5.80
N TRP A 381 -10.48 1.50 -6.61
CA TRP A 381 -9.50 2.30 -7.32
C TRP A 381 -9.73 3.78 -7.08
N LEU A 382 -8.65 4.53 -6.96
CA LEU A 382 -8.68 5.97 -6.83
C LEU A 382 -7.95 6.62 -7.98
N ILE A 383 -8.59 7.59 -8.66
CA ILE A 383 -8.01 8.32 -9.78
C ILE A 383 -7.82 9.79 -9.39
N ALA A 384 -6.61 10.30 -9.59
CA ALA A 384 -6.33 11.72 -9.52
C ALA A 384 -6.61 12.36 -10.89
N ASN A 385 -7.65 13.19 -10.94
CA ASN A 385 -8.02 13.95 -12.13
C ASN A 385 -7.49 15.38 -12.00
N HIS A 386 -6.36 15.63 -12.64
CA HIS A 386 -5.72 16.95 -12.62
C HIS A 386 -6.44 18.01 -13.46
N GLU A 387 -7.31 17.62 -14.40
CA GLU A 387 -8.07 18.55 -15.24
C GLU A 387 -9.20 19.24 -14.47
N THR A 388 -9.94 18.46 -13.68
CA THR A 388 -11.08 18.96 -12.90
C THR A 388 -10.72 19.26 -11.46
N GLY A 389 -9.51 18.89 -11.02
CA GLY A 389 -9.12 19.04 -9.62
C GLY A 389 -9.91 18.12 -8.68
N CYS A 390 -10.25 16.90 -9.13
CA CYS A 390 -11.05 15.95 -8.35
C CYS A 390 -10.32 14.63 -8.13
N LEU A 391 -10.74 13.91 -7.10
CA LEU A 391 -10.45 12.49 -6.90
C LEU A 391 -11.70 11.68 -7.25
N LEU A 392 -11.53 10.64 -8.08
CA LEU A 392 -12.61 9.73 -8.46
C LEU A 392 -12.42 8.40 -7.76
N HIS A 393 -13.43 7.95 -7.04
CA HIS A 393 -13.47 6.64 -6.40
C HIS A 393 -14.25 5.66 -7.29
N ILE A 394 -13.58 4.61 -7.73
CA ILE A 394 -14.12 3.55 -8.58
C ILE A 394 -14.14 2.26 -7.78
N THR A 395 -15.30 1.62 -7.70
CA THR A 395 -15.43 0.34 -7.00
C THR A 395 -14.70 -0.80 -7.73
N LYS A 396 -14.39 -1.88 -7.01
CA LYS A 396 -13.83 -3.12 -7.58
C LYS A 396 -14.67 -3.72 -8.72
N THR A 397 -15.96 -3.34 -8.79
CA THR A 397 -16.89 -3.77 -9.85
C THR A 397 -16.98 -2.80 -11.03
N GLY A 398 -16.17 -1.74 -11.06
CA GLY A 398 -16.14 -0.78 -12.15
C GLY A 398 -17.28 0.24 -12.13
N ARG A 399 -17.73 0.67 -10.96
CA ARG A 399 -18.74 1.74 -10.82
C ARG A 399 -18.11 2.97 -10.17
N ILE A 400 -18.44 4.15 -10.66
CA ILE A 400 -18.08 5.41 -9.99
C ILE A 400 -18.89 5.50 -8.70
N LYS A 401 -18.23 5.49 -7.56
CA LYS A 401 -18.84 5.58 -6.25
C LYS A 401 -18.97 7.04 -5.80
N SER A 402 -17.91 7.81 -5.97
CA SER A 402 -17.91 9.23 -5.65
C SER A 402 -16.92 10.01 -6.49
N ILE A 403 -17.17 11.30 -6.67
CA ILE A 403 -16.27 12.29 -7.26
C ILE A 403 -16.12 13.39 -6.23
N VAL A 404 -14.91 13.56 -5.70
CA VAL A 404 -14.63 14.51 -4.60
C VAL A 404 -13.76 15.64 -5.13
N PRO A 405 -14.23 16.89 -5.08
CA PRO A 405 -13.40 18.04 -5.39
C PRO A 405 -12.20 18.12 -4.44
N TYR A 406 -11.04 18.47 -4.98
CA TYR A 406 -9.81 18.63 -4.22
C TYR A 406 -9.33 20.07 -4.28
N ASN A 407 -8.92 20.65 -3.16
CA ASN A 407 -8.62 22.10 -3.06
C ASN A 407 -7.46 22.56 -3.96
N THR A 408 -6.55 21.64 -4.30
CA THR A 408 -5.43 21.90 -5.19
C THR A 408 -5.41 20.83 -6.28
N ILE A 409 -4.78 21.12 -7.41
CA ILE A 409 -4.75 20.15 -8.52
C ILE A 409 -3.95 18.90 -8.12
N PRO A 410 -4.58 17.71 -8.04
CA PRO A 410 -3.90 16.47 -7.72
C PRO A 410 -3.17 15.92 -8.96
N TYR A 411 -1.89 15.58 -8.82
CA TYR A 411 -1.09 14.98 -9.90
C TYR A 411 -0.94 13.48 -9.76
N CYS A 412 -0.75 13.02 -8.54
CA CYS A 412 -0.55 11.61 -8.23
C CYS A 412 -1.17 11.30 -6.87
N VAL A 413 -1.60 10.09 -6.69
CA VAL A 413 -2.24 9.61 -5.47
C VAL A 413 -1.75 8.21 -5.16
N THR A 414 -1.49 7.93 -3.89
CA THR A 414 -1.14 6.58 -3.42
C THR A 414 -1.58 6.37 -1.98
N MET A 415 -1.92 5.14 -1.64
CA MET A 415 -2.08 4.76 -0.23
C MET A 415 -0.70 4.56 0.39
N PHE A 416 -0.53 5.00 1.62
CA PHE A 416 0.68 4.83 2.41
C PHE A 416 0.35 4.23 3.78
N GLY A 417 0.93 3.07 4.07
CA GLY A 417 0.50 2.26 5.20
C GLY A 417 -0.98 1.87 5.09
N THR A 418 -1.64 1.67 6.22
CA THR A 418 -3.03 1.18 6.25
C THR A 418 -4.09 2.27 6.13
N ASN A 419 -3.78 3.51 6.54
CA ASN A 419 -4.80 4.55 6.78
C ASN A 419 -4.42 5.94 6.23
N THR A 420 -3.33 6.08 5.51
CA THR A 420 -2.88 7.38 5.01
C THR A 420 -3.02 7.43 3.50
N LEU A 421 -3.70 8.44 3.01
CA LEU A 421 -3.73 8.80 1.59
C LEU A 421 -2.75 9.93 1.35
N ALA A 422 -1.77 9.71 0.48
CA ALA A 422 -0.83 10.72 0.02
C ALA A 422 -1.26 11.25 -1.35
N VAL A 423 -1.46 12.55 -1.45
CA VAL A 423 -1.87 13.25 -2.67
C VAL A 423 -0.77 14.24 -3.08
N SER A 424 -0.11 13.99 -4.20
CA SER A 424 0.89 14.90 -4.77
C SER A 424 0.19 16.03 -5.51
N THR A 425 0.54 17.28 -5.18
CA THR A 425 0.03 18.50 -5.81
C THR A 425 1.17 19.39 -6.28
N LYS A 426 0.88 20.52 -6.87
CA LYS A 426 1.94 21.49 -7.22
C LYS A 426 2.64 22.07 -6.00
N ASP A 427 1.92 22.20 -4.87
CA ASP A 427 2.40 22.88 -3.66
C ASP A 427 3.12 21.91 -2.70
N GLY A 428 2.83 20.61 -2.80
CA GLY A 428 3.42 19.61 -1.92
C GLY A 428 2.72 18.27 -1.98
N ILE A 429 3.08 17.43 -1.05
CA ILE A 429 2.42 16.16 -0.82
C ILE A 429 1.53 16.31 0.41
N HIS A 430 0.24 16.18 0.20
CA HIS A 430 -0.78 16.33 1.22
C HIS A 430 -1.14 14.96 1.78
N PHE A 431 -1.21 14.84 3.10
CA PHE A 431 -1.55 13.60 3.79
C PHE A 431 -2.93 13.70 4.44
N HIS A 432 -3.76 12.69 4.20
CA HIS A 432 -5.09 12.55 4.74
C HIS A 432 -5.24 11.23 5.49
N ASN A 433 -5.91 11.28 6.64
CA ASN A 433 -6.33 10.06 7.31
C ASN A 433 -7.58 9.49 6.62
N VAL A 434 -7.48 8.24 6.21
CA VAL A 434 -8.60 7.50 5.64
C VAL A 434 -9.34 6.82 6.80
N ASN A 435 -10.23 7.58 7.46
CA ASN A 435 -10.99 7.07 8.59
C ASN A 435 -12.14 6.19 8.10
N TYR A 436 -12.18 4.95 8.56
CA TYR A 436 -13.35 4.10 8.42
C TYR A 436 -14.49 4.66 9.30
N LYS A 437 -15.56 5.16 8.71
CA LYS A 437 -16.78 5.40 9.47
C LYS A 437 -17.41 4.05 9.80
N LYS A 438 -17.36 3.66 11.08
CA LYS A 438 -18.27 2.64 11.60
C LYS A 438 -19.69 3.20 11.54
N THR A 439 -20.45 2.82 10.52
CA THR A 439 -21.88 3.06 10.51
C THR A 439 -22.52 2.01 11.42
N TYR A 440 -22.64 2.35 12.71
CA TYR A 440 -23.47 1.57 13.60
C TYR A 440 -24.94 1.90 13.23
N THR A 441 -25.56 1.05 12.46
CA THR A 441 -27.01 1.03 12.35
C THR A 441 -27.51 0.37 13.64
N ILE A 442 -27.85 1.19 14.65
CA ILE A 442 -28.56 0.73 15.82
C ILE A 442 -30.00 0.47 15.37
N PHE A 443 -30.33 -0.77 15.13
CA PHE A 443 -31.73 -1.18 15.09
C PHE A 443 -32.22 -1.14 16.55
N VAL A 444 -32.93 -0.08 16.89
CA VAL A 444 -33.77 -0.06 18.12
C VAL A 444 -34.96 -0.94 17.80
N LEU A 445 -35.02 -2.12 18.40
CA LEU A 445 -36.21 -2.97 18.49
C LEU A 445 -37.18 -2.40 19.51
#